data_57b4113e15ce15ff926e267ec5de2397
#
_entry.id   57b4113e15ce15ff926e267ec5de2397
#
_cell.length_a   1.000
_cell.length_b   1.000
_cell.length_c   1.000
_cell.angle_alpha   90.00
_cell.angle_beta   90.00
_cell.angle_gamma   90.00
#
_symmetry.space_group_name_H-M   'P 1'
#
loop_
_entity.id
_entity.type
_entity.pdbx_description
1 polymer ?
#
loop_
_entity_poly.entity_id
_entity_poly.type
_entity_poly.pdbx_seq_one_letter_code
_entity_poly.pdbx_strand_id
1 'polypeptide(L)'
;MSTKIAVICSKAFIKRIISIAQNIENIQLEFYPYNQPAEAPALLKQIKPCDALLLGGTLPYLHAQSSLSEIPIPWNYIKQDETAISTTLLSLIANHGIPLNRVSIDVMNPAFVENVLTEIEYSGTKPYIQPISITKPTSSILQQHIALWNAKSIDFVITSIHSVFDELQALQIPAMRMLDATNSIIQCLEETKSQSLLIKSESFKAVVGLLEIPENNPLDNYILTKITAATHSTYKQVTPYSFELYTTAGHLQKALEKENLHNLIQQIEKPFKLAFGYGHSIFEASQNAKNALTFAKSCEIYILDEHKNLLGPFPNSEVKLALKTDDPYVLQMAKQTGLSPLNISKIIHFSHERQSAQFTSHNLSEYLQVTRRTTERIIKKLVDNSYVKKVGEEMTHQQGRPRTIYELNFATY
;
A
#
# COMPACT_ATOMS: atom_id res chain seq x y z
N MET A 1 17.53 10.33 -11.22
CA MET A 1 16.80 9.28 -11.99
C MET A 1 15.50 9.89 -12.51
N SER A 2 15.14 9.64 -13.76
CA SER A 2 13.88 10.11 -14.32
C SER A 2 12.76 9.12 -14.00
N THR A 3 11.57 9.64 -13.62
CA THR A 3 10.36 8.83 -13.39
C THR A 3 9.62 8.64 -14.70
N LYS A 4 9.45 7.41 -15.14
CA LYS A 4 8.71 7.07 -16.35
C LYS A 4 7.21 6.91 -16.03
N ILE A 5 6.38 7.79 -16.60
CA ILE A 5 4.93 7.82 -16.36
C ILE A 5 4.22 7.43 -17.65
N ALA A 6 3.43 6.36 -17.63
CA ALA A 6 2.50 6.03 -18.70
C ALA A 6 1.28 6.94 -18.60
N VAL A 7 0.85 7.54 -19.72
CA VAL A 7 -0.27 8.49 -19.75
C VAL A 7 -1.35 7.99 -20.69
N ILE A 8 -2.50 7.59 -20.15
CA ILE A 8 -3.70 7.22 -20.94
C ILE A 8 -4.58 8.45 -21.07
N CYS A 9 -4.65 9.06 -22.24
CA CYS A 9 -5.44 10.27 -22.45
C CYS A 9 -5.99 10.36 -23.89
N SER A 10 -6.88 11.32 -24.16
CA SER A 10 -7.31 11.59 -25.53
C SER A 10 -6.17 12.16 -26.40
N LYS A 11 -6.20 11.92 -27.70
CA LYS A 11 -5.21 12.48 -28.65
C LYS A 11 -5.11 14.00 -28.55
N ALA A 12 -6.23 14.68 -28.38
CA ALA A 12 -6.28 16.14 -28.28
C ALA A 12 -5.58 16.68 -27.02
N PHE A 13 -5.52 15.88 -25.95
CA PHE A 13 -4.95 16.31 -24.67
C PHE A 13 -3.42 16.14 -24.59
N ILE A 14 -2.83 15.31 -25.46
CA ILE A 14 -1.38 15.00 -25.47
C ILE A 14 -0.54 16.28 -25.56
N LYS A 15 -0.85 17.16 -26.53
CA LYS A 15 -0.08 18.40 -26.75
C LYS A 15 -0.05 19.28 -25.52
N ARG A 16 -1.18 19.37 -24.80
CA ARG A 16 -1.29 20.16 -23.57
C ARG A 16 -0.45 19.57 -22.45
N ILE A 17 -0.54 18.27 -22.22
CA ILE A 17 0.28 17.61 -21.18
C ILE A 17 1.77 17.75 -21.48
N ILE A 18 2.20 17.56 -22.73
CA ILE A 18 3.61 17.75 -23.12
C ILE A 18 4.09 19.15 -22.80
N SER A 19 3.33 20.19 -23.18
CA SER A 19 3.69 21.58 -22.93
C SER A 19 3.82 21.88 -21.44
N ILE A 20 2.96 21.32 -20.59
CA ILE A 20 2.99 21.50 -19.14
C ILE A 20 4.13 20.72 -18.51
N ALA A 21 4.34 19.49 -18.97
CA ALA A 21 5.38 18.59 -18.44
C ALA A 21 6.81 19.09 -18.66
N GLN A 22 7.06 19.98 -19.64
CA GLN A 22 8.36 20.62 -19.89
C GLN A 22 8.85 21.39 -18.65
N ASN A 23 7.96 21.84 -17.79
CA ASN A 23 8.28 22.58 -16.58
C ASN A 23 8.52 21.67 -15.35
N ILE A 24 8.40 20.34 -15.50
CA ILE A 24 8.58 19.38 -14.42
C ILE A 24 9.86 18.58 -14.68
N GLU A 25 10.81 18.72 -13.76
CA GLU A 25 12.08 18.02 -13.88
C GLU A 25 11.97 16.52 -13.62
N ASN A 26 12.84 15.75 -14.25
CA ASN A 26 13.01 14.32 -13.99
C ASN A 26 11.76 13.46 -14.20
N ILE A 27 10.93 13.79 -15.19
CA ILE A 27 9.85 12.92 -15.67
C ILE A 27 10.05 12.57 -17.15
N GLN A 28 9.57 11.40 -17.53
CA GLN A 28 9.48 10.93 -18.90
C GLN A 28 8.07 10.40 -19.13
N LEU A 29 7.34 10.96 -20.10
CA LEU A 29 5.98 10.57 -20.43
C LEU A 29 5.95 9.62 -21.62
N GLU A 30 5.19 8.54 -21.49
CA GLU A 30 4.85 7.63 -22.60
C GLU A 30 3.35 7.61 -22.78
N PHE A 31 2.86 8.01 -23.97
CA PHE A 31 1.43 8.22 -24.23
C PHE A 31 0.74 7.02 -24.84
N TYR A 32 -0.44 6.70 -24.31
CA TYR A 32 -1.37 5.68 -24.79
C TYR A 32 -2.72 6.36 -25.11
N PRO A 33 -2.86 6.86 -26.37
CA PRO A 33 -4.02 7.63 -26.75
C PRO A 33 -5.27 6.77 -26.97
N TYR A 34 -6.41 7.25 -26.49
CA TYR A 34 -7.72 6.70 -26.82
C TYR A 34 -8.52 7.65 -27.72
N ASN A 35 -9.50 7.11 -28.45
CA ASN A 35 -10.55 7.87 -29.15
C ASN A 35 -11.77 8.05 -28.22
N GLN A 36 -12.11 7.01 -27.45
CA GLN A 36 -13.19 7.05 -26.47
C GLN A 36 -12.69 6.60 -25.09
N PRO A 37 -13.16 7.24 -24.00
CA PRO A 37 -12.73 6.92 -22.62
C PRO A 37 -12.91 5.44 -22.24
N ALA A 38 -13.90 4.76 -22.82
CA ALA A 38 -14.17 3.34 -22.60
C ALA A 38 -13.03 2.39 -23.08
N GLU A 39 -12.09 2.89 -23.90
CA GLU A 39 -10.92 2.12 -24.35
C GLU A 39 -9.83 2.00 -23.27
N ALA A 40 -9.89 2.81 -22.19
CA ALA A 40 -8.86 2.86 -21.16
C ALA A 40 -8.52 1.48 -20.54
N PRO A 41 -9.47 0.58 -20.21
CA PRO A 41 -9.14 -0.75 -19.70
C PRO A 41 -8.31 -1.62 -20.65
N ALA A 42 -8.58 -1.51 -21.96
CA ALA A 42 -7.83 -2.24 -22.98
C ALA A 42 -6.40 -1.70 -23.15
N LEU A 43 -6.22 -0.38 -23.02
CA LEU A 43 -4.91 0.27 -23.10
C LEU A 43 -4.04 -0.06 -21.87
N LEU A 44 -4.63 -0.24 -20.68
CA LEU A 44 -3.89 -0.66 -19.48
C LEU A 44 -3.09 -1.95 -19.71
N LYS A 45 -3.65 -2.89 -20.49
CA LYS A 45 -3.00 -4.17 -20.82
C LYS A 45 -1.82 -4.03 -21.79
N GLN A 46 -1.67 -2.88 -22.44
CA GLN A 46 -0.65 -2.60 -23.45
C GLN A 46 0.50 -1.75 -22.90
N ILE A 47 0.39 -1.29 -21.64
CA ILE A 47 1.40 -0.43 -21.03
C ILE A 47 2.70 -1.19 -20.87
N LYS A 48 3.79 -0.58 -21.37
CA LYS A 48 5.15 -1.07 -21.15
C LYS A 48 5.59 -0.81 -19.71
N PRO A 49 6.62 -1.50 -19.22
CA PRO A 49 7.16 -1.26 -17.87
C PRO A 49 7.44 0.22 -17.64
N CYS A 50 6.81 0.76 -16.60
CA CYS A 50 6.90 2.15 -16.18
C CYS A 50 6.84 2.26 -14.65
N ASP A 51 7.07 3.46 -14.12
CA ASP A 51 7.15 3.72 -12.69
C ASP A 51 5.81 4.16 -12.09
N ALA A 52 4.95 4.76 -12.91
CA ALA A 52 3.63 5.22 -12.50
C ALA A 52 2.70 5.35 -13.72
N LEU A 53 1.40 5.48 -13.44
CA LEU A 53 0.34 5.65 -14.43
C LEU A 53 -0.43 6.94 -14.15
N LEU A 54 -0.74 7.70 -15.20
CA LEU A 54 -1.63 8.85 -15.17
C LEU A 54 -2.78 8.66 -16.16
N LEU A 55 -4.01 8.82 -15.69
CA LEU A 55 -5.18 8.87 -16.56
C LEU A 55 -5.59 10.33 -16.80
N GLY A 56 -5.81 10.68 -18.06
CA GLY A 56 -6.05 12.05 -18.51
C GLY A 56 -7.46 12.53 -18.29
N GLY A 57 -8.13 12.09 -17.21
CA GLY A 57 -9.46 12.57 -16.84
C GLY A 57 -10.25 11.58 -16.00
N THR A 58 -11.39 12.04 -15.46
CA THR A 58 -12.28 11.24 -14.61
C THR A 58 -12.94 10.07 -15.36
N LEU A 59 -13.36 10.28 -16.62
CA LEU A 59 -14.01 9.21 -17.39
C LEU A 59 -13.12 8.01 -17.69
N PRO A 60 -11.90 8.16 -18.26
CA PRO A 60 -11.01 7.01 -18.44
C PRO A 60 -10.65 6.33 -17.11
N TYR A 61 -10.55 7.06 -16.00
CA TYR A 61 -10.37 6.49 -14.67
C TYR A 61 -11.55 5.59 -14.28
N LEU A 62 -12.78 6.07 -14.38
CA LEU A 62 -13.96 5.29 -13.97
C LEU A 62 -14.16 4.03 -14.82
N HIS A 63 -13.90 4.10 -16.13
CA HIS A 63 -13.92 2.90 -16.98
C HIS A 63 -12.83 1.89 -16.60
N ALA A 64 -11.67 2.36 -16.17
CA ALA A 64 -10.51 1.52 -15.82
C ALA A 64 -10.49 1.07 -14.35
N GLN A 65 -11.35 1.58 -13.49
CA GLN A 65 -11.28 1.45 -12.02
C GLN A 65 -11.14 0.01 -11.53
N SER A 66 -11.90 -0.94 -12.10
CA SER A 66 -11.81 -2.35 -11.74
C SER A 66 -10.45 -2.99 -12.10
N SER A 67 -9.82 -2.53 -13.17
CA SER A 67 -8.52 -3.05 -13.64
C SER A 67 -7.34 -2.38 -12.94
N LEU A 68 -7.52 -1.20 -12.35
CA LEU A 68 -6.46 -0.46 -11.66
C LEU A 68 -6.04 -1.13 -10.34
N SER A 69 -6.95 -1.87 -9.69
CA SER A 69 -6.64 -2.63 -8.47
C SER A 69 -5.61 -3.75 -8.68
N GLU A 70 -5.44 -4.21 -9.92
CA GLU A 70 -4.50 -5.27 -10.29
C GLU A 70 -3.12 -4.72 -10.70
N ILE A 71 -2.97 -3.38 -10.79
CA ILE A 71 -1.74 -2.75 -11.27
C ILE A 71 -0.80 -2.47 -10.08
N PRO A 72 0.44 -3.02 -10.11
CA PRO A 72 1.37 -2.93 -8.97
C PRO A 72 2.17 -1.61 -8.91
N ILE A 73 1.80 -0.60 -9.70
CA ILE A 73 2.45 0.72 -9.72
C ILE A 73 1.46 1.80 -9.26
N PRO A 74 1.93 2.92 -8.71
CA PRO A 74 1.06 4.01 -8.32
C PRO A 74 0.38 4.63 -9.54
N TRP A 75 -0.85 5.03 -9.36
CA TRP A 75 -1.63 5.69 -10.39
C TRP A 75 -2.38 6.90 -9.84
N ASN A 76 -2.64 7.85 -10.71
CA ASN A 76 -3.44 9.04 -10.42
C ASN A 76 -4.27 9.40 -11.67
N TYR A 77 -5.19 10.33 -11.52
CA TYR A 77 -5.96 10.84 -12.66
C TYR A 77 -6.24 12.34 -12.50
N ILE A 78 -6.35 13.04 -13.62
CA ILE A 78 -6.68 14.46 -13.66
C ILE A 78 -8.17 14.61 -13.32
N LYS A 79 -8.46 15.27 -12.20
CA LYS A 79 -9.82 15.49 -11.73
C LYS A 79 -10.41 16.72 -12.39
N GLN A 80 -11.69 16.63 -12.76
CA GLN A 80 -12.49 17.79 -13.11
C GLN A 80 -13.30 18.18 -11.86
N ASP A 81 -12.83 19.21 -11.19
CA ASP A 81 -13.34 19.73 -9.92
C ASP A 81 -13.92 21.16 -10.11
N GLU A 82 -14.26 21.82 -9.03
CA GLU A 82 -14.76 23.18 -9.00
C GLU A 82 -13.79 24.17 -9.68
N THR A 83 -12.48 23.93 -9.63
CA THR A 83 -11.48 24.78 -10.30
C THR A 83 -11.60 24.70 -11.81
N ALA A 84 -11.78 23.49 -12.36
CA ALA A 84 -12.00 23.30 -13.79
C ALA A 84 -13.29 24.01 -14.26
N ILE A 85 -14.36 23.88 -13.48
CA ILE A 85 -15.65 24.51 -13.77
C ILE A 85 -15.54 26.03 -13.70
N SER A 86 -15.01 26.59 -12.61
CA SER A 86 -14.84 28.05 -12.43
C SER A 86 -14.00 28.65 -13.54
N THR A 87 -12.89 28.03 -13.89
CA THR A 87 -12.00 28.48 -14.98
C THR A 87 -12.75 28.46 -16.33
N THR A 88 -13.55 27.39 -16.57
CA THR A 88 -14.31 27.26 -17.81
C THR A 88 -15.43 28.30 -17.91
N LEU A 89 -16.22 28.51 -16.84
CA LEU A 89 -17.27 29.51 -16.81
C LEU A 89 -16.71 30.92 -16.93
N LEU A 90 -15.59 31.21 -16.27
CA LEU A 90 -14.91 32.51 -16.42
C LEU A 90 -14.46 32.73 -17.86
N SER A 91 -13.87 31.72 -18.50
CA SER A 91 -13.46 31.79 -19.91
C SER A 91 -14.65 31.99 -20.85
N LEU A 92 -15.78 31.31 -20.61
CA LEU A 92 -17.00 31.49 -21.37
C LEU A 92 -17.51 32.93 -21.31
N ILE A 93 -17.64 33.49 -20.10
CA ILE A 93 -18.13 34.82 -19.89
C ILE A 93 -17.20 35.87 -20.48
N ALA A 94 -15.89 35.75 -20.23
CA ALA A 94 -14.89 36.71 -20.68
C ALA A 94 -14.66 36.72 -22.19
N ASN A 95 -14.69 35.55 -22.85
CA ASN A 95 -14.36 35.45 -24.27
C ASN A 95 -15.56 35.36 -25.21
N HIS A 96 -16.70 34.89 -24.71
CA HIS A 96 -17.90 34.68 -25.54
C HIS A 96 -19.11 35.54 -25.11
N GLY A 97 -19.14 36.07 -23.88
CA GLY A 97 -20.21 36.91 -23.37
C GLY A 97 -21.58 36.23 -23.28
N ILE A 98 -21.60 34.89 -23.20
CA ILE A 98 -22.84 34.12 -23.23
C ILE A 98 -23.39 33.98 -21.81
N PRO A 99 -24.66 34.31 -21.56
CA PRO A 99 -25.25 34.16 -20.24
C PRO A 99 -25.46 32.69 -19.89
N LEU A 100 -25.27 32.33 -18.60
CA LEU A 100 -25.26 30.94 -18.14
C LEU A 100 -26.57 30.19 -18.42
N ASN A 101 -27.71 30.87 -18.39
CA ASN A 101 -29.02 30.28 -18.72
C ASN A 101 -29.17 29.85 -20.20
N ARG A 102 -28.22 30.23 -21.05
CA ARG A 102 -28.17 29.85 -22.48
C ARG A 102 -27.06 28.81 -22.75
N VAL A 103 -26.58 28.14 -21.72
CA VAL A 103 -25.48 27.17 -21.80
C VAL A 103 -25.95 25.80 -21.38
N SER A 104 -25.51 24.77 -22.09
CA SER A 104 -25.55 23.37 -21.62
C SER A 104 -24.14 22.91 -21.25
N ILE A 105 -23.99 22.30 -20.09
CA ILE A 105 -22.72 21.81 -19.58
C ILE A 105 -22.84 20.34 -19.15
N ASP A 106 -21.97 19.48 -19.63
CA ASP A 106 -21.89 18.10 -19.15
C ASP A 106 -20.81 17.93 -18.08
N VAL A 107 -21.15 17.20 -17.03
CA VAL A 107 -20.27 16.94 -15.88
C VAL A 107 -20.54 15.58 -15.27
N MET A 108 -19.50 14.96 -14.67
CA MET A 108 -19.68 13.73 -13.89
C MET A 108 -20.44 13.98 -12.58
N ASN A 109 -20.15 15.09 -11.90
CA ASN A 109 -20.80 15.45 -10.65
C ASN A 109 -21.48 16.83 -10.78
N PRO A 110 -22.79 16.87 -10.91
CA PRO A 110 -23.55 18.13 -10.97
C PRO A 110 -23.31 19.08 -9.79
N ALA A 111 -23.02 18.52 -8.59
CA ALA A 111 -22.78 19.31 -7.40
C ALA A 111 -21.60 20.29 -7.56
N PHE A 112 -20.60 19.98 -8.36
CA PHE A 112 -19.48 20.90 -8.61
C PHE A 112 -19.92 22.19 -9.31
N VAL A 113 -20.85 22.11 -10.26
CA VAL A 113 -21.40 23.31 -10.91
C VAL A 113 -22.25 24.09 -9.90
N GLU A 114 -23.06 23.40 -9.11
CA GLU A 114 -23.92 24.02 -8.11
C GLU A 114 -23.11 24.70 -7.00
N ASN A 115 -22.04 24.05 -6.53
CA ASN A 115 -21.14 24.64 -5.54
C ASN A 115 -20.49 25.92 -6.06
N VAL A 116 -19.94 25.90 -7.28
CA VAL A 116 -19.34 27.09 -7.90
C VAL A 116 -20.34 28.22 -8.01
N LEU A 117 -21.58 27.97 -8.48
CA LEU A 117 -22.62 28.99 -8.59
C LEU A 117 -23.03 29.52 -7.22
N THR A 118 -23.02 28.70 -6.19
CA THR A 118 -23.33 29.12 -4.81
C THR A 118 -22.24 30.00 -4.23
N GLU A 119 -20.97 29.61 -4.42
CA GLU A 119 -19.79 30.35 -3.90
C GLU A 119 -19.66 31.74 -4.52
N ILE A 120 -20.06 31.91 -5.81
CA ILE A 120 -20.06 33.21 -6.47
C ILE A 120 -21.38 33.99 -6.25
N GLU A 121 -22.27 33.50 -5.37
CA GLU A 121 -23.57 34.09 -5.08
C GLU A 121 -24.43 34.36 -6.34
N TYR A 122 -24.37 33.43 -7.31
CA TYR A 122 -25.09 33.60 -8.58
C TYR A 122 -26.59 33.51 -8.39
N SER A 123 -27.28 34.65 -8.63
CA SER A 123 -28.72 34.78 -8.49
C SER A 123 -29.51 34.58 -9.80
N GLY A 124 -28.82 34.37 -10.93
CA GLY A 124 -29.44 34.17 -12.23
C GLY A 124 -29.97 32.75 -12.46
N THR A 125 -30.58 32.52 -13.64
CA THR A 125 -31.01 31.18 -14.04
C THR A 125 -29.77 30.30 -14.35
N LYS A 126 -29.70 29.10 -13.72
CA LYS A 126 -28.60 28.15 -13.87
C LYS A 126 -28.49 27.61 -15.30
N PRO A 127 -27.28 27.13 -15.72
CA PRO A 127 -27.11 26.43 -16.99
C PRO A 127 -27.86 25.09 -16.99
N TYR A 128 -28.07 24.51 -18.17
CA TYR A 128 -28.59 23.16 -18.33
C TYR A 128 -27.47 22.16 -18.01
N ILE A 129 -27.49 21.53 -16.82
CA ILE A 129 -26.51 20.58 -16.39
C ILE A 129 -26.89 19.18 -16.88
N GLN A 130 -25.99 18.53 -17.63
CA GLN A 130 -26.16 17.19 -18.17
C GLN A 130 -25.25 16.22 -17.38
N PRO A 131 -25.81 15.38 -16.49
CA PRO A 131 -24.99 14.42 -15.75
C PRO A 131 -24.50 13.31 -16.68
N ILE A 132 -23.19 13.10 -16.69
CA ILE A 132 -22.55 12.00 -17.42
C ILE A 132 -22.71 10.70 -16.62
N SER A 133 -23.06 9.62 -17.30
CA SER A 133 -23.12 8.29 -16.70
C SER A 133 -22.21 7.34 -17.47
N ILE A 134 -21.36 6.58 -16.74
CA ILE A 134 -20.50 5.56 -17.34
C ILE A 134 -21.28 4.38 -17.93
N THR A 135 -22.53 4.20 -17.54
CA THR A 135 -23.39 3.12 -18.05
C THR A 135 -24.06 3.49 -19.37
N LYS A 136 -24.01 4.74 -19.78
CA LYS A 136 -24.57 5.23 -21.05
C LYS A 136 -23.45 5.57 -22.03
N PRO A 137 -23.64 5.33 -23.33
CA PRO A 137 -22.67 5.74 -24.34
C PRO A 137 -22.55 7.26 -24.41
N THR A 138 -21.39 7.79 -24.77
CA THR A 138 -21.14 9.23 -24.90
C THR A 138 -22.05 9.89 -25.94
N SER A 139 -22.53 9.15 -26.93
CA SER A 139 -23.54 9.61 -27.90
C SER A 139 -24.84 10.07 -27.25
N SER A 140 -25.20 9.55 -26.08
CA SER A 140 -26.41 10.02 -25.35
C SER A 140 -26.27 11.47 -24.86
N ILE A 141 -25.06 11.86 -24.43
CA ILE A 141 -24.77 13.24 -24.00
C ILE A 141 -24.81 14.17 -25.21
N LEU A 142 -24.21 13.77 -26.32
CA LEU A 142 -24.30 14.52 -27.58
C LEU A 142 -25.76 14.78 -27.98
N GLN A 143 -26.62 13.75 -27.95
CA GLN A 143 -28.05 13.89 -28.30
C GLN A 143 -28.77 14.88 -27.36
N GLN A 144 -28.46 14.88 -26.06
CA GLN A 144 -29.03 15.82 -25.10
C GLN A 144 -28.65 17.28 -25.47
N HIS A 145 -27.37 17.54 -25.79
CA HIS A 145 -26.94 18.87 -26.25
C HIS A 145 -27.64 19.29 -27.55
N ILE A 146 -27.71 18.39 -28.53
CA ILE A 146 -28.38 18.63 -29.80
C ILE A 146 -29.88 18.93 -29.62
N ALA A 147 -30.56 18.20 -28.73
CA ALA A 147 -31.97 18.44 -28.43
C ALA A 147 -32.22 19.85 -27.87
N LEU A 148 -31.36 20.27 -26.92
CA LEU A 148 -31.45 21.65 -26.36
C LEU A 148 -31.13 22.71 -27.40
N TRP A 149 -30.16 22.48 -28.28
CA TRP A 149 -29.81 23.36 -29.37
C TRP A 149 -30.98 23.52 -30.38
N ASN A 150 -31.53 22.40 -30.83
CA ASN A 150 -32.67 22.40 -31.75
C ASN A 150 -33.91 23.05 -31.16
N ALA A 151 -34.12 22.91 -29.85
CA ALA A 151 -35.18 23.59 -29.11
C ALA A 151 -34.90 25.09 -28.92
N LYS A 152 -33.77 25.62 -29.38
CA LYS A 152 -33.31 27.02 -29.17
C LYS A 152 -33.24 27.42 -27.70
N SER A 153 -33.05 26.44 -26.81
CA SER A 153 -32.96 26.66 -25.37
C SER A 153 -31.55 27.12 -24.96
N ILE A 154 -30.54 26.81 -25.77
CA ILE A 154 -29.14 27.17 -25.52
C ILE A 154 -28.51 27.81 -26.76
N ASP A 155 -27.43 28.56 -26.54
CA ASP A 155 -26.60 29.18 -27.56
C ASP A 155 -25.17 28.59 -27.58
N PHE A 156 -24.81 27.84 -26.53
CA PHE A 156 -23.47 27.32 -26.38
C PHE A 156 -23.43 26.01 -25.56
N VAL A 157 -22.42 25.16 -25.87
CA VAL A 157 -22.21 23.93 -25.16
C VAL A 157 -20.80 23.91 -24.51
N ILE A 158 -20.73 23.49 -23.26
CA ILE A 158 -19.48 23.13 -22.57
C ILE A 158 -19.49 21.62 -22.41
N THR A 159 -18.48 20.97 -22.94
CA THR A 159 -18.36 19.50 -22.81
C THR A 159 -17.02 19.07 -22.24
N SER A 160 -17.07 18.12 -21.31
CA SER A 160 -15.88 17.46 -20.77
C SER A 160 -15.38 16.30 -21.62
N ILE A 161 -16.15 15.89 -22.65
CA ILE A 161 -15.88 14.72 -23.48
C ILE A 161 -15.34 15.18 -24.83
N HIS A 162 -14.09 14.85 -25.12
CA HIS A 162 -13.42 15.29 -26.36
C HIS A 162 -14.10 14.81 -27.64
N SER A 163 -14.60 13.58 -27.69
CA SER A 163 -15.33 13.08 -28.85
C SER A 163 -16.66 13.81 -29.08
N VAL A 164 -17.36 14.17 -27.99
CA VAL A 164 -18.60 14.99 -28.08
C VAL A 164 -18.28 16.38 -28.63
N PHE A 165 -17.20 17.00 -28.19
CA PHE A 165 -16.75 18.29 -28.73
C PHE A 165 -16.48 18.21 -30.23
N ASP A 166 -15.74 17.19 -30.69
CA ASP A 166 -15.40 17.04 -32.10
C ASP A 166 -16.66 16.85 -32.98
N GLU A 167 -17.65 16.09 -32.48
CA GLU A 167 -18.95 15.93 -33.14
C GLU A 167 -19.79 17.20 -33.16
N LEU A 168 -19.82 17.97 -32.07
CA LEU A 168 -20.49 19.26 -32.01
C LEU A 168 -19.89 20.26 -33.01
N GLN A 169 -18.56 20.29 -33.13
CA GLN A 169 -17.87 21.13 -34.11
C GLN A 169 -18.21 20.71 -35.56
N ALA A 170 -18.27 19.39 -35.86
CA ALA A 170 -18.68 18.89 -37.15
C ALA A 170 -20.13 19.31 -37.51
N LEU A 171 -21.01 19.44 -36.52
CA LEU A 171 -22.38 19.90 -36.64
C LEU A 171 -22.52 21.45 -36.61
N GLN A 172 -21.41 22.18 -36.54
CA GLN A 172 -21.36 23.64 -36.43
C GLN A 172 -22.13 24.20 -35.24
N ILE A 173 -22.24 23.42 -34.14
CA ILE A 173 -22.82 23.86 -32.88
C ILE A 173 -21.73 24.54 -32.06
N PRO A 174 -21.94 25.82 -31.62
CA PRO A 174 -20.95 26.51 -30.79
C PRO A 174 -20.68 25.77 -29.49
N ALA A 175 -19.42 25.37 -29.30
CA ALA A 175 -19.02 24.58 -28.14
C ALA A 175 -17.57 24.87 -27.74
N MET A 176 -17.29 24.68 -26.46
CA MET A 176 -15.92 24.62 -25.94
C MET A 176 -15.69 23.37 -25.10
N ARG A 177 -14.43 22.99 -24.97
CA ARG A 177 -14.04 21.94 -24.05
C ARG A 177 -13.95 22.52 -22.64
N MET A 178 -14.30 21.72 -21.64
CA MET A 178 -13.99 22.04 -20.27
C MET A 178 -12.47 22.25 -20.10
N LEU A 179 -12.09 23.28 -19.39
CA LEU A 179 -10.69 23.67 -19.20
C LEU A 179 -10.13 23.02 -17.95
N ASP A 180 -9.16 22.13 -18.11
CA ASP A 180 -8.39 21.66 -16.98
C ASP A 180 -7.34 22.72 -16.62
N ALA A 181 -7.36 23.18 -15.38
CA ALA A 181 -6.41 24.21 -14.92
C ALA A 181 -4.96 23.69 -15.01
N THR A 182 -4.04 24.50 -15.52
CA THR A 182 -2.63 24.12 -15.67
C THR A 182 -2.03 23.66 -14.34
N ASN A 183 -2.31 24.36 -13.24
CA ASN A 183 -1.82 23.99 -11.92
C ASN A 183 -2.35 22.65 -11.44
N SER A 184 -3.61 22.31 -11.72
CA SER A 184 -4.18 21.00 -11.37
C SER A 184 -3.46 19.86 -12.12
N ILE A 185 -3.09 20.08 -13.39
CA ILE A 185 -2.31 19.10 -14.17
C ILE A 185 -0.89 18.97 -13.60
N ILE A 186 -0.22 20.09 -13.29
CA ILE A 186 1.13 20.08 -12.68
C ILE A 186 1.09 19.32 -11.36
N GLN A 187 0.18 19.66 -10.48
CA GLN A 187 0.03 19.02 -9.17
C GLN A 187 -0.19 17.51 -9.32
N CYS A 188 -1.07 17.09 -10.22
CA CYS A 188 -1.33 15.68 -10.46
C CYS A 188 -0.10 14.92 -10.97
N LEU A 189 0.71 15.53 -11.87
CA LEU A 189 1.97 14.95 -12.34
C LEU A 189 3.02 14.87 -11.23
N GLU A 190 3.16 15.91 -10.42
CA GLU A 190 4.11 15.93 -9.29
C GLU A 190 3.72 14.95 -8.19
N GLU A 191 2.43 14.83 -7.86
CA GLU A 191 1.93 13.81 -6.93
C GLU A 191 2.21 12.40 -7.45
N THR A 192 1.94 12.13 -8.73
CA THR A 192 2.20 10.85 -9.38
C THR A 192 3.69 10.49 -9.33
N LYS A 193 4.56 11.46 -9.62
CA LYS A 193 6.01 11.32 -9.50
C LYS A 193 6.43 11.02 -8.06
N SER A 194 5.92 11.79 -7.10
CA SER A 194 6.25 11.66 -5.67
C SER A 194 5.85 10.30 -5.13
N GLN A 195 4.65 9.80 -5.46
CA GLN A 195 4.21 8.46 -5.09
C GLN A 195 5.13 7.38 -5.66
N SER A 196 5.55 7.51 -6.93
CA SER A 196 6.50 6.59 -7.55
C SER A 196 7.86 6.58 -6.83
N LEU A 197 8.38 7.77 -6.47
CA LEU A 197 9.64 7.89 -5.75
C LEU A 197 9.56 7.30 -4.33
N LEU A 198 8.43 7.46 -3.65
CA LEU A 198 8.19 6.85 -2.35
C LEU A 198 8.22 5.33 -2.43
N ILE A 199 7.49 4.73 -3.37
CA ILE A 199 7.46 3.27 -3.56
C ILE A 199 8.85 2.75 -3.92
N LYS A 200 9.60 3.45 -4.79
CA LYS A 200 10.98 3.10 -5.09
C LYS A 200 11.86 3.16 -3.85
N SER A 201 11.77 4.25 -3.07
CA SER A 201 12.53 4.40 -1.83
C SER A 201 12.24 3.28 -0.83
N GLU A 202 10.97 2.93 -0.65
CA GLU A 202 10.55 1.81 0.19
C GLU A 202 11.17 0.47 -0.30
N SER A 203 11.17 0.24 -1.60
CA SER A 203 11.73 -0.98 -2.20
C SER A 203 13.26 -1.10 -2.02
N PHE A 204 13.96 0.02 -1.84
CA PHE A 204 15.41 0.06 -1.60
C PHE A 204 15.80 0.04 -0.13
N LYS A 205 14.86 0.00 0.82
CA LYS A 205 15.20 -0.13 2.24
C LYS A 205 16.12 -1.32 2.48
N ALA A 206 17.09 -1.13 3.35
CA ALA A 206 18.02 -2.18 3.73
C ALA A 206 17.32 -3.30 4.50
N VAL A 207 17.60 -4.51 4.12
CA VAL A 207 17.17 -5.71 4.82
C VAL A 207 18.37 -6.58 5.13
N VAL A 208 18.50 -6.96 6.39
CA VAL A 208 19.51 -7.94 6.84
C VAL A 208 18.80 -9.22 7.21
N GLY A 209 19.26 -10.34 6.69
CA GLY A 209 18.86 -11.68 7.09
C GLY A 209 19.91 -12.31 8.01
N LEU A 210 19.47 -13.09 8.98
CA LEU A 210 20.35 -13.93 9.79
C LEU A 210 19.94 -15.38 9.59
N LEU A 211 20.88 -16.18 9.08
CA LEU A 211 20.73 -17.62 8.89
C LEU A 211 21.62 -18.35 9.88
N GLU A 212 21.04 -19.23 10.68
CA GLU A 212 21.74 -20.14 11.58
C GLU A 212 21.47 -21.58 11.18
N ILE A 213 22.52 -22.38 11.09
CA ILE A 213 22.49 -23.81 10.78
C ILE A 213 23.07 -24.55 12.00
N PRO A 214 22.47 -25.65 12.47
CA PRO A 214 23.00 -26.42 13.62
C PRO A 214 24.41 -26.95 13.39
N GLU A 215 25.23 -26.98 14.45
CA GLU A 215 26.64 -27.38 14.42
C GLU A 215 26.88 -28.80 13.91
N ASN A 216 25.90 -29.69 14.09
CA ASN A 216 25.98 -31.09 13.63
C ASN A 216 25.76 -31.27 12.11
N ASN A 217 25.58 -30.16 11.38
CA ASN A 217 25.33 -30.18 9.95
C ASN A 217 26.44 -29.38 9.26
N PRO A 218 27.49 -30.03 8.69
CA PRO A 218 28.54 -29.31 7.99
C PRO A 218 27.92 -28.49 6.86
N LEU A 219 28.51 -27.31 6.64
CA LEU A 219 28.13 -26.29 5.65
C LEU A 219 27.39 -26.90 4.45
N ASP A 220 26.09 -26.83 4.49
CA ASP A 220 25.30 -27.17 3.33
C ASP A 220 25.18 -25.88 2.49
N ASN A 221 26.17 -25.66 1.63
CA ASN A 221 26.14 -24.57 0.64
C ASN A 221 24.82 -24.55 -0.13
N TYR A 222 24.09 -25.68 -0.12
CA TYR A 222 22.79 -25.80 -0.75
C TYR A 222 21.74 -24.86 -0.13
N ILE A 223 21.57 -24.89 1.21
CA ILE A 223 20.59 -24.03 1.92
C ILE A 223 20.95 -22.56 1.68
N LEU A 224 22.22 -22.20 1.92
CA LEU A 224 22.68 -20.82 1.74
C LEU A 224 22.49 -20.35 0.29
N THR A 225 22.88 -21.14 -0.71
CA THR A 225 22.74 -20.80 -2.12
C THR A 225 21.26 -20.64 -2.52
N LYS A 226 20.39 -21.51 -2.04
CA LYS A 226 18.96 -21.43 -2.35
C LYS A 226 18.31 -20.19 -1.74
N ILE A 227 18.58 -19.90 -0.46
CA ILE A 227 18.03 -18.72 0.23
C ILE A 227 18.57 -17.44 -0.41
N THR A 228 19.88 -17.34 -0.69
CA THR A 228 20.48 -16.16 -1.32
C THR A 228 19.93 -15.92 -2.73
N ALA A 229 19.74 -16.98 -3.51
CA ALA A 229 19.13 -16.88 -4.85
C ALA A 229 17.66 -16.42 -4.78
N ALA A 230 16.86 -16.99 -3.86
CA ALA A 230 15.45 -16.64 -3.71
C ALA A 230 15.24 -15.19 -3.25
N THR A 231 16.11 -14.71 -2.37
CA THR A 231 16.02 -13.34 -1.80
C THR A 231 16.91 -12.33 -2.50
N HIS A 232 17.61 -12.71 -3.57
CA HIS A 232 18.61 -11.88 -4.26
C HIS A 232 19.60 -11.21 -3.27
N SER A 233 20.06 -11.96 -2.26
CA SER A 233 20.96 -11.45 -1.23
C SER A 233 22.42 -11.80 -1.51
N THR A 234 23.31 -10.92 -1.08
CA THR A 234 24.71 -11.26 -0.82
C THR A 234 24.85 -11.72 0.64
N TYR A 235 25.95 -12.39 0.99
CA TYR A 235 26.12 -12.86 2.35
C TYR A 235 27.54 -12.63 2.87
N LYS A 236 27.64 -12.61 4.22
CA LYS A 236 28.87 -12.62 4.98
C LYS A 236 28.80 -13.74 6.00
N GLN A 237 29.78 -14.60 6.03
CA GLN A 237 29.92 -15.63 7.07
C GLN A 237 30.40 -14.96 8.37
N VAL A 238 29.67 -15.17 9.46
CA VAL A 238 29.99 -14.64 10.80
C VAL A 238 30.65 -15.71 11.66
N THR A 239 30.11 -16.91 11.63
CA THR A 239 30.68 -18.12 12.26
C THR A 239 30.60 -19.27 11.26
N PRO A 240 31.21 -20.45 11.54
CA PRO A 240 31.04 -21.61 10.68
C PRO A 240 29.60 -22.02 10.42
N TYR A 241 28.66 -21.61 11.28
CA TYR A 241 27.24 -21.99 11.26
C TYR A 241 26.26 -20.83 11.17
N SER A 242 26.76 -19.59 11.09
CA SER A 242 25.90 -18.40 10.99
C SER A 242 26.33 -17.45 9.88
N PHE A 243 25.32 -16.88 9.18
CA PHE A 243 25.52 -16.02 8.02
C PHE A 243 24.65 -14.79 8.15
N GLU A 244 25.21 -13.63 7.83
CA GLU A 244 24.46 -12.39 7.58
C GLU A 244 24.18 -12.28 6.08
N LEU A 245 22.91 -12.09 5.73
CA LEU A 245 22.42 -11.90 4.37
C LEU A 245 22.05 -10.41 4.16
N TYR A 246 22.43 -9.84 3.04
CA TYR A 246 22.15 -8.43 2.73
C TYR A 246 21.31 -8.35 1.46
N THR A 247 20.12 -7.78 1.56
CA THR A 247 19.18 -7.63 0.46
C THR A 247 18.38 -6.31 0.61
N THR A 248 17.37 -6.12 -0.22
CA THR A 248 16.47 -4.97 -0.16
C THR A 248 15.03 -5.42 0.13
N ALA A 249 14.21 -4.49 0.63
CA ALA A 249 12.80 -4.74 0.91
C ALA A 249 12.06 -5.29 -0.32
N GLY A 250 12.28 -4.71 -1.50
CA GLY A 250 11.63 -5.15 -2.74
C GLY A 250 12.02 -6.56 -3.17
N HIS A 251 13.26 -6.98 -2.94
CA HIS A 251 13.69 -8.36 -3.24
C HIS A 251 13.06 -9.37 -2.28
N LEU A 252 13.08 -9.06 -0.96
CA LEU A 252 12.48 -9.94 0.03
C LEU A 252 10.97 -10.06 -0.18
N GLN A 253 10.27 -8.95 -0.44
CA GLN A 253 8.83 -8.96 -0.70
C GLN A 253 8.48 -9.83 -1.91
N LYS A 254 9.21 -9.71 -3.03
CA LYS A 254 9.02 -10.59 -4.20
C LYS A 254 9.25 -12.06 -3.89
N ALA A 255 10.22 -12.37 -3.00
CA ALA A 255 10.48 -13.74 -2.59
C ALA A 255 9.31 -14.34 -1.78
N LEU A 256 8.65 -13.51 -0.97
CA LEU A 256 7.47 -13.89 -0.18
C LEU A 256 6.21 -14.03 -1.05
N GLU A 257 5.91 -13.02 -1.91
CA GLU A 257 4.69 -12.98 -2.74
C GLU A 257 4.60 -14.12 -3.77
N LYS A 258 5.72 -14.57 -4.34
CA LYS A 258 5.75 -15.62 -5.36
C LYS A 258 5.75 -17.04 -4.77
N GLU A 259 5.49 -17.20 -3.48
CA GLU A 259 5.63 -18.47 -2.78
C GLU A 259 7.01 -19.17 -2.94
N ASN A 260 7.97 -18.49 -3.59
CA ASN A 260 9.28 -19.05 -3.88
C ASN A 260 10.02 -19.40 -2.60
N LEU A 261 9.98 -18.51 -1.61
CA LEU A 261 10.60 -18.72 -0.32
C LEU A 261 9.84 -19.76 0.49
N HIS A 262 8.51 -19.75 0.42
CA HIS A 262 7.63 -20.74 1.05
C HIS A 262 7.90 -22.17 0.54
N ASN A 263 7.83 -22.35 -0.78
CA ASN A 263 8.10 -23.64 -1.42
C ASN A 263 9.52 -24.12 -1.18
N LEU A 264 10.48 -23.19 -1.13
CA LEU A 264 11.88 -23.50 -0.83
C LEU A 264 12.03 -24.06 0.59
N ILE A 265 11.40 -23.43 1.59
CA ILE A 265 11.47 -23.86 2.98
C ILE A 265 10.92 -25.27 3.15
N GLN A 266 9.79 -25.57 2.51
CA GLN A 266 9.18 -26.90 2.54
C GLN A 266 10.07 -27.99 1.90
N GLN A 267 10.95 -27.62 0.96
CA GLN A 267 11.89 -28.55 0.31
C GLN A 267 13.19 -28.75 1.09
N ILE A 268 13.46 -27.93 2.10
CA ILE A 268 14.66 -28.06 2.93
C ILE A 268 14.36 -29.03 4.09
N GLU A 269 14.86 -30.25 3.99
CA GLU A 269 14.68 -31.29 5.02
C GLU A 269 15.55 -31.08 6.27
N LYS A 270 16.55 -30.19 6.19
CA LYS A 270 17.50 -29.96 7.28
C LYS A 270 17.09 -28.79 8.15
N PRO A 271 17.28 -28.85 9.47
CA PRO A 271 16.94 -27.77 10.37
C PRO A 271 17.80 -26.51 10.12
N PHE A 272 17.18 -25.35 10.12
CA PHE A 272 17.83 -24.03 10.10
C PHE A 272 16.93 -23.01 10.81
N LYS A 273 17.50 -21.86 11.20
CA LYS A 273 16.74 -20.69 11.65
C LYS A 273 17.03 -19.53 10.72
N LEU A 274 16.00 -18.82 10.31
CA LEU A 274 16.13 -17.68 9.43
C LEU A 274 15.23 -16.54 9.91
N ALA A 275 15.79 -15.34 9.98
CA ALA A 275 15.01 -14.15 10.26
C ALA A 275 15.52 -12.98 9.45
N PHE A 276 14.62 -12.07 9.11
CA PHE A 276 14.94 -10.83 8.42
C PHE A 276 14.56 -9.62 9.27
N GLY A 277 15.33 -8.56 9.16
CA GLY A 277 15.04 -7.27 9.75
C GLY A 277 15.09 -6.17 8.70
N TYR A 278 14.06 -5.32 8.68
CA TYR A 278 14.05 -4.08 7.91
C TYR A 278 14.64 -2.95 8.76
N GLY A 279 15.23 -1.96 8.11
CA GLY A 279 15.72 -0.77 8.80
C GLY A 279 16.08 0.37 7.85
N HIS A 280 16.14 1.59 8.39
CA HIS A 280 16.65 2.76 7.67
C HIS A 280 18.17 2.72 7.50
N SER A 281 18.85 1.82 8.20
CA SER A 281 20.27 1.54 8.08
C SER A 281 20.54 0.04 8.23
N ILE A 282 21.69 -0.42 7.72
CA ILE A 282 22.14 -1.82 7.89
C ILE A 282 22.25 -2.18 9.37
N PHE A 283 22.67 -1.24 10.21
CA PHE A 283 22.78 -1.45 11.65
C PHE A 283 21.40 -1.73 12.28
N GLU A 284 20.40 -0.90 11.98
CA GLU A 284 19.03 -1.10 12.47
C GLU A 284 18.43 -2.40 11.93
N ALA A 285 18.58 -2.68 10.64
CA ALA A 285 18.11 -3.91 10.01
C ALA A 285 18.75 -5.15 10.67
N SER A 286 20.06 -5.11 10.99
CA SER A 286 20.76 -6.20 11.70
C SER A 286 20.21 -6.38 13.12
N GLN A 287 19.94 -5.30 13.87
CA GLN A 287 19.34 -5.41 15.20
C GLN A 287 17.92 -5.99 15.15
N ASN A 288 17.13 -5.58 14.16
CA ASN A 288 15.79 -6.11 13.95
C ASN A 288 15.84 -7.61 13.55
N ALA A 289 16.76 -8.01 12.68
CA ALA A 289 16.97 -9.41 12.35
C ALA A 289 17.34 -10.26 13.58
N LYS A 290 18.24 -9.76 14.44
CA LYS A 290 18.60 -10.44 15.69
C LYS A 290 17.39 -10.61 16.61
N ASN A 291 16.58 -9.58 16.74
CA ASN A 291 15.36 -9.66 17.53
C ASN A 291 14.36 -10.66 16.93
N ALA A 292 14.15 -10.63 15.61
CA ALA A 292 13.28 -11.59 14.92
C ALA A 292 13.76 -13.03 15.06
N LEU A 293 15.07 -13.26 14.99
CA LEU A 293 15.66 -14.61 15.10
C LEU A 293 15.37 -15.25 16.46
N THR A 294 15.17 -14.48 17.52
CA THR A 294 14.80 -15.00 18.85
C THR A 294 13.43 -15.69 18.88
N PHE A 295 12.58 -15.44 17.87
CA PHE A 295 11.27 -16.08 17.74
C PHE A 295 11.32 -17.30 16.81
N ALA A 296 12.32 -17.38 15.92
CA ALA A 296 12.42 -18.44 14.93
C ALA A 296 12.72 -19.81 15.57
N LYS A 297 11.86 -20.77 15.29
CA LYS A 297 12.09 -22.18 15.51
C LYS A 297 12.74 -22.81 14.26
N SER A 298 12.98 -24.12 14.30
CA SER A 298 13.51 -24.84 13.15
C SER A 298 12.59 -24.73 11.94
N CYS A 299 13.15 -24.36 10.79
CA CYS A 299 12.44 -24.21 9.50
C CYS A 299 11.34 -23.17 9.50
N GLU A 300 11.43 -22.18 10.36
CA GLU A 300 10.53 -21.01 10.39
C GLU A 300 11.27 -19.73 10.05
N ILE A 301 10.57 -18.80 9.39
CA ILE A 301 11.07 -17.47 9.11
C ILE A 301 10.24 -16.43 9.87
N TYR A 302 10.91 -15.49 10.50
CA TYR A 302 10.33 -14.30 11.08
C TYR A 302 10.93 -13.04 10.48
N ILE A 303 10.13 -12.01 10.37
CA ILE A 303 10.52 -10.70 9.83
C ILE A 303 10.14 -9.62 10.84
N LEU A 304 11.08 -8.75 11.18
CA LEU A 304 10.81 -7.57 12.00
C LEU A 304 11.00 -6.31 11.17
N ASP A 305 9.92 -5.55 11.01
CA ASP A 305 9.97 -4.30 10.24
C ASP A 305 10.57 -3.12 11.06
N GLU A 306 10.75 -1.97 10.42
CA GLU A 306 11.26 -0.75 11.04
C GLU A 306 10.31 -0.17 12.10
N HIS A 307 9.02 -0.48 12.02
CA HIS A 307 7.99 -0.11 13.00
C HIS A 307 7.91 -1.09 14.17
N LYS A 308 8.80 -2.11 14.19
CA LYS A 308 8.84 -3.18 15.19
C LYS A 308 7.62 -4.08 15.16
N ASN A 309 7.01 -4.26 13.99
CA ASN A 309 6.03 -5.31 13.78
C ASN A 309 6.77 -6.60 13.42
N LEU A 310 6.49 -7.66 14.15
CA LEU A 310 6.97 -9.01 13.87
C LEU A 310 5.96 -9.72 12.97
N LEU A 311 6.42 -10.24 11.85
CA LEU A 311 5.63 -11.01 10.89
C LEU A 311 6.15 -12.45 10.87
N GLY A 312 5.25 -13.43 10.90
CA GLY A 312 5.61 -14.85 10.88
C GLY A 312 4.82 -15.66 11.90
N PRO A 313 5.03 -16.99 12.00
CA PRO A 313 6.04 -17.75 11.28
C PRO A 313 5.65 -18.06 9.83
N PHE A 314 6.55 -17.81 8.90
CA PHE A 314 6.40 -18.31 7.54
C PHE A 314 6.99 -19.74 7.48
N PRO A 315 6.39 -20.68 6.71
CA PRO A 315 5.28 -20.53 5.79
C PRO A 315 3.87 -20.75 6.40
N ASN A 316 3.74 -21.02 7.69
CA ASN A 316 2.52 -21.62 8.25
C ASN A 316 1.44 -20.62 8.69
N SER A 317 1.80 -19.37 8.97
CA SER A 317 0.82 -18.31 9.30
C SER A 317 1.43 -16.92 9.16
N GLU A 318 0.64 -15.93 8.76
CA GLU A 318 1.02 -14.53 8.77
C GLU A 318 0.42 -13.84 10.02
N VAL A 319 0.99 -14.10 11.19
CA VAL A 319 0.61 -13.35 12.39
C VAL A 319 1.45 -12.08 12.45
N LYS A 320 0.79 -10.93 12.53
CA LYS A 320 1.44 -9.64 12.73
C LYS A 320 1.39 -9.28 14.21
N LEU A 321 2.55 -9.22 14.86
CA LEU A 321 2.69 -8.83 16.27
C LEU A 321 3.49 -7.54 16.39
N ALA A 322 2.90 -6.49 16.98
CA ALA A 322 3.63 -5.26 17.30
C ALA A 322 4.51 -5.47 18.54
N LEU A 323 5.85 -5.49 18.35
CA LEU A 323 6.81 -5.61 19.46
C LEU A 323 7.08 -4.26 20.16
N LYS A 324 6.96 -3.16 19.41
CA LYS A 324 6.90 -1.81 19.96
C LYS A 324 5.43 -1.43 19.99
N THR A 325 4.82 -1.51 21.16
CA THR A 325 3.42 -1.19 21.28
C THR A 325 3.27 0.19 21.93
N ASP A 326 2.39 0.99 21.34
CA ASP A 326 1.84 2.19 21.97
C ASP A 326 0.54 1.84 22.74
N ASP A 327 0.22 0.54 22.85
CA ASP A 327 -0.92 0.07 23.61
C ASP A 327 -0.78 0.49 25.08
N PRO A 328 -1.66 1.35 25.58
CA PRO A 328 -1.60 1.86 26.95
C PRO A 328 -1.61 0.73 27.98
N TYR A 329 -2.30 -0.38 27.71
CA TYR A 329 -2.41 -1.53 28.59
C TYR A 329 -1.07 -2.27 28.74
N VAL A 330 -0.39 -2.55 27.61
CA VAL A 330 0.94 -3.19 27.65
C VAL A 330 1.98 -2.28 28.28
N LEU A 331 1.94 -0.97 28.01
CA LEU A 331 2.82 0.00 28.66
C LEU A 331 2.57 0.11 30.16
N GLN A 332 1.32 0.08 30.59
CA GLN A 332 0.96 0.06 32.01
C GLN A 332 1.46 -1.22 32.70
N MET A 333 1.27 -2.39 32.05
CA MET A 333 1.77 -3.68 32.55
C MET A 333 3.30 -3.67 32.66
N ALA A 334 4.00 -3.13 31.66
CA ALA A 334 5.45 -2.98 31.70
C ALA A 334 5.91 -2.12 32.88
N LYS A 335 5.24 -1.00 33.13
CA LYS A 335 5.54 -0.10 34.25
C LYS A 335 5.28 -0.76 35.59
N GLN A 336 4.17 -1.48 35.75
CA GLN A 336 3.81 -2.13 37.02
C GLN A 336 4.70 -3.34 37.34
N THR A 337 5.00 -4.17 36.32
CA THR A 337 5.80 -5.38 36.52
C THR A 337 7.31 -5.12 36.52
N GLY A 338 7.75 -3.97 35.95
CA GLY A 338 9.16 -3.69 35.69
C GLY A 338 9.77 -4.68 34.66
N LEU A 339 8.92 -5.21 33.77
CA LEU A 339 9.33 -5.95 32.58
C LEU A 339 9.38 -4.99 31.40
N SER A 340 10.22 -5.29 30.40
CA SER A 340 10.18 -4.51 29.15
C SER A 340 8.88 -4.78 28.38
N PRO A 341 8.33 -3.79 27.65
CA PRO A 341 7.19 -4.01 26.75
C PRO A 341 7.40 -5.18 25.80
N LEU A 342 8.64 -5.36 25.29
CA LEU A 342 9.03 -6.48 24.46
C LEU A 342 8.81 -7.85 25.13
N ASN A 343 9.19 -7.98 26.43
CA ASN A 343 8.98 -9.24 27.15
C ASN A 343 7.49 -9.55 27.34
N ILE A 344 6.67 -8.52 27.55
CA ILE A 344 5.21 -8.67 27.65
C ILE A 344 4.63 -9.08 26.31
N SER A 345 5.02 -8.43 25.22
CA SER A 345 4.60 -8.81 23.86
C SER A 345 4.98 -10.25 23.51
N LYS A 346 6.19 -10.70 23.93
CA LYS A 346 6.61 -12.10 23.76
C LYS A 346 5.71 -13.07 24.53
N ILE A 347 5.28 -12.72 25.74
CA ILE A 347 4.41 -13.57 26.55
C ILE A 347 2.99 -13.63 25.96
N ILE A 348 2.49 -12.52 25.44
CA ILE A 348 1.22 -12.46 24.70
C ILE A 348 1.28 -13.38 23.48
N HIS A 349 2.32 -13.26 22.66
CA HIS A 349 2.52 -14.11 21.47
C HIS A 349 2.65 -15.60 21.83
N PHE A 350 3.36 -15.92 22.90
CA PHE A 350 3.48 -17.28 23.43
C PHE A 350 2.13 -17.92 23.73
N SER A 351 1.21 -17.16 24.34
CA SER A 351 -0.15 -17.62 24.63
C SER A 351 -0.96 -17.80 23.34
N HIS A 352 -0.82 -16.86 22.43
CA HIS A 352 -1.53 -16.88 21.13
C HIS A 352 -1.12 -18.10 20.27
N GLU A 353 0.18 -18.37 20.18
CA GLU A 353 0.73 -19.51 19.41
C GLU A 353 0.25 -20.85 19.97
N ARG A 354 0.13 -20.96 21.31
CA ARG A 354 -0.35 -22.17 21.97
C ARG A 354 -1.87 -22.31 22.02
N GLN A 355 -2.60 -21.26 21.65
CA GLN A 355 -4.05 -21.17 21.84
C GLN A 355 -4.49 -21.54 23.27
N SER A 356 -3.64 -21.24 24.25
CA SER A 356 -3.84 -21.56 25.66
C SER A 356 -3.25 -20.49 26.55
N ALA A 357 -4.04 -20.01 27.51
CA ALA A 357 -3.58 -19.13 28.58
C ALA A 357 -2.79 -19.87 29.67
N GLN A 358 -2.86 -21.21 29.70
CA GLN A 358 -2.17 -22.03 30.71
C GLN A 358 -0.81 -22.50 30.26
N PHE A 359 0.18 -22.42 31.17
CA PHE A 359 1.55 -22.77 30.89
C PHE A 359 2.34 -23.16 32.14
N THR A 360 3.47 -23.81 31.96
CA THR A 360 4.46 -24.08 33.01
C THR A 360 5.70 -23.19 32.83
N SER A 361 6.50 -23.07 33.88
CA SER A 361 7.79 -22.35 33.78
C SER A 361 8.72 -22.95 32.74
N HIS A 362 8.61 -24.25 32.48
CA HIS A 362 9.39 -24.96 31.44
C HIS A 362 8.96 -24.48 30.05
N ASN A 363 7.67 -24.50 29.74
CA ASN A 363 7.15 -24.03 28.44
C ASN A 363 7.58 -22.58 28.14
N LEU A 364 7.46 -21.69 29.14
CA LEU A 364 7.85 -20.31 28.97
C LEU A 364 9.37 -20.11 28.83
N SER A 365 10.18 -20.95 29.52
CA SER A 365 11.64 -20.87 29.41
C SER A 365 12.15 -21.32 28.06
N GLU A 366 11.57 -22.38 27.50
CA GLU A 366 11.87 -22.86 26.14
C GLU A 366 11.50 -21.80 25.09
N TYR A 367 10.32 -21.21 25.23
CA TYR A 367 9.85 -20.19 24.29
C TYR A 367 10.69 -18.91 24.32
N LEU A 368 10.97 -18.38 25.52
CA LEU A 368 11.78 -17.18 25.70
C LEU A 368 13.28 -17.40 25.47
N GLN A 369 13.72 -18.66 25.38
CA GLN A 369 15.13 -19.07 25.29
C GLN A 369 16.00 -18.48 26.42
N VAL A 370 15.45 -18.44 27.62
CA VAL A 370 16.14 -17.94 28.82
C VAL A 370 16.24 -19.04 29.88
N THR A 371 17.16 -18.86 30.84
CA THR A 371 17.32 -19.83 31.92
C THR A 371 16.04 -19.93 32.76
N ARG A 372 15.80 -21.11 33.32
CA ARG A 372 14.68 -21.36 34.22
C ARG A 372 14.58 -20.31 35.36
N ARG A 373 15.72 -19.92 35.92
CA ARG A 373 15.80 -18.89 36.98
C ARG A 373 15.29 -17.52 36.48
N THR A 374 15.61 -17.15 35.26
CA THR A 374 15.13 -15.90 34.66
C THR A 374 13.62 -15.98 34.43
N THR A 375 13.14 -17.13 33.92
CA THR A 375 11.70 -17.34 33.71
C THR A 375 10.91 -17.29 35.01
N GLU A 376 11.38 -17.94 36.06
CA GLU A 376 10.74 -17.91 37.38
C GLU A 376 10.68 -16.48 37.94
N ARG A 377 11.71 -15.66 37.71
CA ARG A 377 11.71 -14.23 38.05
C ARG A 377 10.67 -13.42 37.27
N ILE A 378 10.53 -13.71 35.96
CA ILE A 378 9.50 -13.07 35.12
C ILE A 378 8.11 -13.47 35.62
N ILE A 379 7.85 -14.76 35.81
CA ILE A 379 6.58 -15.28 36.32
C ILE A 379 6.26 -14.67 37.66
N LYS A 380 7.22 -14.60 38.61
CA LYS A 380 7.02 -13.98 39.90
C LYS A 380 6.55 -12.53 39.79
N LYS A 381 7.20 -11.72 38.97
CA LYS A 381 6.79 -10.33 38.72
C LYS A 381 5.36 -10.21 38.19
N LEU A 382 4.96 -11.12 37.31
CA LEU A 382 3.59 -11.16 36.78
C LEU A 382 2.58 -11.63 37.81
N VAL A 383 2.92 -12.60 38.66
CA VAL A 383 2.09 -13.07 39.78
C VAL A 383 1.93 -11.98 40.83
N ASP A 384 3.03 -11.32 41.25
CA ASP A 384 3.03 -10.25 42.23
C ASP A 384 2.14 -9.06 41.82
N ASN A 385 1.91 -8.87 40.51
CA ASN A 385 1.04 -7.84 39.96
C ASN A 385 -0.31 -8.38 39.41
N SER A 386 -0.68 -9.60 39.78
CA SER A 386 -1.96 -10.23 39.44
C SER A 386 -2.21 -10.45 37.96
N TYR A 387 -1.16 -10.40 37.09
CA TYR A 387 -1.25 -10.71 35.66
C TYR A 387 -1.14 -12.20 35.35
N VAL A 388 -0.69 -12.99 36.32
CA VAL A 388 -0.61 -14.46 36.26
C VAL A 388 -1.10 -15.03 37.58
N LYS A 389 -1.86 -16.12 37.52
CA LYS A 389 -2.29 -16.87 38.70
C LYS A 389 -1.82 -18.32 38.64
N LYS A 390 -1.61 -18.96 39.76
CA LYS A 390 -1.41 -20.41 39.86
C LYS A 390 -2.77 -21.08 39.79
N VAL A 391 -2.91 -22.04 38.88
CA VAL A 391 -4.19 -22.73 38.65
C VAL A 391 -4.12 -24.23 38.95
N GLY A 392 -2.91 -24.80 39.07
CA GLY A 392 -2.78 -26.23 39.36
C GLY A 392 -1.32 -26.68 39.38
N GLU A 393 -1.16 -27.99 39.46
CA GLU A 393 0.12 -28.67 39.37
C GLU A 393 -0.01 -29.88 38.45
N GLU A 394 1.01 -30.13 37.60
CA GLU A 394 1.08 -31.32 36.75
C GLU A 394 2.20 -32.25 37.20
N MET A 395 1.97 -33.55 37.15
CA MET A 395 2.96 -34.59 37.38
C MET A 395 3.39 -35.15 36.02
N THR A 396 4.63 -34.87 35.60
CA THR A 396 5.15 -35.36 34.32
C THR A 396 5.73 -36.76 34.39
N HIS A 397 6.05 -37.27 35.60
CA HIS A 397 6.53 -38.65 35.86
C HIS A 397 6.03 -39.11 37.22
N GLN A 398 5.97 -40.46 37.43
CA GLN A 398 5.54 -41.04 38.68
C GLN A 398 6.46 -40.73 39.88
N GLN A 399 7.69 -40.26 39.64
CA GLN A 399 8.62 -39.77 40.65
C GLN A 399 9.21 -38.44 40.19
N GLY A 400 8.89 -37.32 40.90
CA GLY A 400 9.43 -35.99 40.63
C GLY A 400 8.64 -34.91 41.36
N ARG A 401 9.20 -33.67 41.48
CA ARG A 401 8.43 -32.54 42.00
C ARG A 401 7.39 -32.13 40.95
N PRO A 402 6.11 -31.93 41.37
CA PRO A 402 5.07 -31.41 40.51
C PRO A 402 5.48 -30.08 39.89
N ARG A 403 5.08 -29.85 38.62
CA ARG A 403 5.27 -28.58 37.94
C ARG A 403 4.06 -27.71 38.16
N THR A 404 4.26 -26.49 38.63
CA THR A 404 3.16 -25.53 38.78
C THR A 404 2.64 -25.09 37.43
N ILE A 405 1.33 -25.14 37.25
CA ILE A 405 0.61 -24.60 36.11
C ILE A 405 0.18 -23.18 36.45
N TYR A 406 0.52 -22.26 35.57
CA TYR A 406 0.18 -20.85 35.64
C TYR A 406 -0.84 -20.52 34.53
N GLU A 407 -1.66 -19.49 34.74
CA GLU A 407 -2.62 -18.98 33.79
C GLU A 407 -2.51 -17.48 33.68
N LEU A 408 -2.45 -16.96 32.43
CA LEU A 408 -2.48 -15.54 32.16
C LEU A 408 -3.85 -14.96 32.51
N ASN A 409 -3.87 -13.86 33.24
CA ASN A 409 -5.08 -13.17 33.73
C ASN A 409 -5.28 -11.84 33.00
N PHE A 410 -5.02 -11.81 31.68
CA PHE A 410 -5.24 -10.64 30.83
C PHE A 410 -5.57 -11.10 29.40
N ALA A 411 -6.18 -10.19 28.63
CA ALA A 411 -6.56 -10.49 27.25
C ALA A 411 -5.30 -10.70 26.38
N THR A 412 -5.32 -11.80 25.62
CA THR A 412 -4.23 -12.23 24.71
C THR A 412 -4.67 -12.22 23.26
N TYR A 413 -5.64 -11.36 22.90
CA TYR A 413 -6.21 -11.30 21.56
C TYR A 413 -5.30 -10.59 20.57
#